data_79bd33e9992b886270ab9ff86aebca8b
#
_entry.id   79bd33e9992b886270ab9ff86aebca8b
#
_cell.length_a   1.000
_cell.length_b   1.000
_cell.length_c   1.000
_cell.angle_alpha   90.00
_cell.angle_beta   90.00
_cell.angle_gamma   90.00
#
_symmetry.space_group_name_H-M   'P 1'
#
loop_
_entity.id
_entity.type
_entity.pdbx_description
1 polymer ?
#
loop_
_entity_poly.entity_id
_entity_poly.type
_entity_poly.pdbx_seq_one_letter_code
_entity_poly.pdbx_strand_id
1 'polypeptide(L)'
;MKIGIVASDREEWHIQRLMKSLKKRNVESYVFPSTRFHSRIGGIPRMSVKDYAIEDFDALIVRRIPGGTPEQVFYRMDALHRLEEMGVYVMNSADSIERSVDKFYTSGILEDAGLKTPKTITTERFEDAIEAFRELGSDVVVKPMFGSLGFGMTRVTDVDIAYRVFRALEVINGVYYLQEFIPHRNQDIRSFVVGENVVASMIRSAKSWKTNIAGGGAALPCELDNPLVEVSVKASKAIGLEYTGVDIMQSETDGCFYVVELNSTPGWEGLQSVTNIEISDIIVDHLLAKIR
;
A
#
# COMPACT_ATOMS: atom_id res chain seq x y z
N MET A 1 5.83 21.29 -18.36
CA MET A 1 5.85 20.06 -17.57
C MET A 1 4.41 19.61 -17.38
N LYS A 2 4.09 18.37 -17.75
CA LYS A 2 2.75 17.77 -17.69
C LYS A 2 2.77 16.59 -16.76
N ILE A 3 1.97 16.62 -15.70
CA ILE A 3 1.88 15.54 -14.70
C ILE A 3 0.49 14.91 -14.77
N GLY A 4 0.45 13.59 -14.93
CA GLY A 4 -0.77 12.81 -14.82
C GLY A 4 -0.99 12.34 -13.38
N ILE A 5 -2.24 12.35 -12.91
CA ILE A 5 -2.63 11.71 -11.66
C ILE A 5 -3.58 10.57 -12.03
N VAL A 6 -3.12 9.34 -11.83
CA VAL A 6 -3.90 8.14 -12.12
C VAL A 6 -4.85 7.89 -10.97
N ALA A 7 -6.10 8.34 -11.12
CA ALA A 7 -7.16 8.26 -10.12
C ALA A 7 -8.54 8.17 -10.77
N SER A 8 -9.52 7.61 -10.04
CA SER A 8 -10.89 7.44 -10.56
C SER A 8 -11.76 8.67 -10.37
N ASP A 9 -11.52 9.44 -9.31
CA ASP A 9 -12.31 10.60 -8.95
C ASP A 9 -11.41 11.82 -8.75
N ARG A 10 -11.65 12.85 -9.54
CA ARG A 10 -10.92 14.12 -9.44
C ARG A 10 -11.23 14.88 -8.16
N GLU A 11 -12.44 14.71 -7.62
CA GLU A 11 -12.90 15.43 -6.43
C GLU A 11 -12.47 14.76 -5.12
N GLU A 12 -11.83 13.59 -5.19
CA GLU A 12 -11.24 12.94 -4.01
C GLU A 12 -10.26 13.87 -3.30
N TRP A 13 -10.35 13.93 -1.97
CA TRP A 13 -9.59 14.86 -1.13
C TRP A 13 -8.08 14.83 -1.42
N HIS A 14 -7.48 13.64 -1.56
CA HIS A 14 -6.04 13.48 -1.85
C HIS A 14 -5.66 14.05 -3.22
N ILE A 15 -6.54 13.86 -4.21
CA ILE A 15 -6.33 14.34 -5.57
C ILE A 15 -6.37 15.85 -5.62
N GLN A 16 -7.35 16.46 -4.95
CA GLN A 16 -7.47 17.92 -4.84
C GLN A 16 -6.23 18.54 -4.16
N ARG A 17 -5.68 17.86 -3.11
CA ARG A 17 -4.45 18.32 -2.45
C ARG A 17 -3.25 18.26 -3.39
N LEU A 18 -3.05 17.16 -4.13
CA LEU A 18 -1.97 17.03 -5.12
C LEU A 18 -2.11 18.07 -6.24
N MET A 19 -3.30 18.24 -6.79
CA MET A 19 -3.55 19.26 -7.82
C MET A 19 -3.24 20.68 -7.35
N LYS A 20 -3.66 21.02 -6.10
CA LYS A 20 -3.33 22.29 -5.47
C LYS A 20 -1.83 22.48 -5.31
N SER A 21 -1.13 21.43 -4.90
CA SER A 21 0.32 21.44 -4.72
C SER A 21 1.08 21.61 -6.03
N LEU A 22 0.67 20.92 -7.10
CA LEU A 22 1.20 21.08 -8.46
C LEU A 22 0.96 22.50 -9.00
N LYS A 23 -0.27 23.01 -8.82
CA LYS A 23 -0.63 24.38 -9.23
C LYS A 23 0.23 25.45 -8.56
N LYS A 24 0.54 25.32 -7.27
CA LYS A 24 1.46 26.24 -6.55
C LYS A 24 2.85 26.32 -7.20
N ARG A 25 3.27 25.25 -7.90
CA ARG A 25 4.57 25.12 -8.58
C ARG A 25 4.50 25.41 -10.07
N ASN A 26 3.37 25.95 -10.55
CA ASN A 26 3.10 26.23 -11.97
C ASN A 26 3.21 24.98 -12.86
N VAL A 27 2.83 23.81 -12.35
CA VAL A 27 2.83 22.54 -13.07
C VAL A 27 1.41 22.21 -13.50
N GLU A 28 1.25 21.86 -14.77
CA GLU A 28 -0.02 21.43 -15.35
C GLU A 28 -0.32 19.99 -14.95
N SER A 29 -1.54 19.72 -14.45
CA SER A 29 -1.93 18.41 -13.98
C SER A 29 -3.23 17.91 -14.59
N TYR A 30 -3.28 16.61 -14.90
CA TYR A 30 -4.39 15.91 -15.53
C TYR A 30 -4.79 14.71 -14.68
N VAL A 31 -6.09 14.52 -14.45
CA VAL A 31 -6.61 13.39 -13.68
C VAL A 31 -7.36 12.44 -14.58
N PHE A 32 -7.00 11.17 -14.54
CA PHE A 32 -7.65 10.14 -15.33
C PHE A 32 -7.49 8.75 -14.69
N PRO A 33 -8.48 7.85 -14.85
CA PRO A 33 -8.38 6.50 -14.33
C PRO A 33 -7.60 5.57 -15.27
N SER A 34 -6.86 4.61 -14.70
CA SER A 34 -6.17 3.57 -15.47
C SER A 34 -7.12 2.68 -16.30
N THR A 35 -8.39 2.62 -15.93
CA THR A 35 -9.41 1.89 -16.70
C THR A 35 -9.71 2.51 -18.06
N ARG A 36 -9.18 3.70 -18.33
CA ARG A 36 -9.31 4.39 -19.63
C ARG A 36 -8.03 4.37 -20.45
N PHE A 37 -7.02 3.64 -20.03
CA PHE A 37 -5.82 3.44 -20.83
C PHE A 37 -6.19 2.78 -22.15
N HIS A 38 -5.65 3.31 -23.22
CA HIS A 38 -5.80 2.79 -24.56
C HIS A 38 -4.41 2.64 -25.18
N SER A 39 -3.97 1.38 -25.34
CA SER A 39 -2.66 1.00 -25.83
C SER A 39 -2.74 0.58 -27.29
N ARG A 40 -1.71 0.92 -28.08
CA ARG A 40 -1.57 0.53 -29.48
C ARG A 40 -0.21 -0.10 -29.71
N ILE A 41 -0.20 -1.20 -30.41
CA ILE A 41 1.02 -1.79 -30.98
C ILE A 41 1.03 -1.44 -32.47
N GLY A 42 2.11 -0.82 -32.95
CA GLY A 42 2.22 -0.37 -34.33
C GLY A 42 1.40 0.89 -34.68
N GLY A 43 0.90 1.62 -33.68
CA GLY A 43 0.12 2.86 -33.87
C GLY A 43 0.62 4.03 -33.02
N ILE A 44 0.20 5.26 -33.37
CA ILE A 44 0.51 6.50 -32.66
C ILE A 44 -0.79 7.22 -32.29
N PRO A 45 -0.94 7.77 -31.04
CA PRO A 45 -0.03 7.56 -29.92
C PRO A 45 -0.05 6.11 -29.46
N ARG A 46 1.08 5.60 -28.94
CA ARG A 46 1.17 4.23 -28.42
C ARG A 46 0.33 4.04 -27.17
N MET A 47 0.28 5.06 -26.33
CA MET A 47 -0.51 5.08 -25.09
C MET A 47 -1.33 6.37 -24.99
N SER A 48 -2.64 6.26 -24.79
CA SER A 48 -3.51 7.44 -24.66
C SER A 48 -4.62 7.25 -23.62
N VAL A 49 -5.13 8.37 -23.13
CA VAL A 49 -6.39 8.46 -22.38
C VAL A 49 -7.21 9.57 -22.99
N LYS A 50 -8.37 9.26 -23.56
CA LYS A 50 -9.18 10.21 -24.35
C LYS A 50 -8.31 10.87 -25.43
N ASP A 51 -8.16 12.20 -25.37
CA ASP A 51 -7.45 13.02 -26.33
C ASP A 51 -5.97 13.25 -25.95
N TYR A 52 -5.50 12.67 -24.84
CA TYR A 52 -4.13 12.85 -24.37
C TYR A 52 -3.26 11.64 -24.73
N ALA A 53 -2.14 11.88 -25.38
CA ALA A 53 -1.04 10.93 -25.47
C ALA A 53 -0.33 10.93 -24.12
N ILE A 54 -0.43 9.82 -23.35
CA ILE A 54 0.17 9.75 -22.01
C ILE A 54 1.68 9.52 -22.07
N GLU A 55 2.20 9.03 -23.15
CA GLU A 55 3.64 8.92 -23.41
C GLU A 55 4.35 10.28 -23.54
N ASP A 56 3.58 11.39 -23.70
CA ASP A 56 4.11 12.77 -23.74
C ASP A 56 4.11 13.44 -22.35
N PHE A 57 3.73 12.72 -21.30
CA PHE A 57 3.77 13.25 -19.94
C PHE A 57 5.17 13.10 -19.35
N ASP A 58 5.59 14.09 -18.55
CA ASP A 58 6.86 14.02 -17.82
C ASP A 58 6.81 13.00 -16.69
N ALA A 59 5.65 12.89 -16.02
CA ALA A 59 5.43 11.90 -14.95
C ALA A 59 3.96 11.57 -14.72
N LEU A 60 3.76 10.41 -14.03
CA LEU A 60 2.48 9.99 -13.46
C LEU A 60 2.60 9.81 -11.95
N ILE A 61 1.61 10.30 -11.19
CA ILE A 61 1.41 9.94 -9.79
C ILE A 61 0.30 8.90 -9.74
N VAL A 62 0.62 7.67 -9.35
CA VAL A 62 -0.37 6.60 -9.24
C VAL A 62 -1.06 6.67 -7.89
N ARG A 63 -2.36 6.97 -7.90
CA ARG A 63 -3.17 7.06 -6.69
C ARG A 63 -4.18 5.92 -6.57
N ARG A 64 -4.50 5.26 -7.65
CA ARG A 64 -5.43 4.13 -7.63
C ARG A 64 -5.28 3.24 -8.86
N ILE A 65 -5.10 1.95 -8.61
CA ILE A 65 -5.32 0.89 -9.59
C ILE A 65 -6.57 0.14 -9.11
N PRO A 66 -7.72 0.27 -9.78
CA PRO A 66 -8.93 -0.42 -9.35
C PRO A 66 -8.80 -1.93 -9.54
N GLY A 67 -9.46 -2.69 -8.68
CA GLY A 67 -9.61 -4.14 -8.86
C GLY A 67 -10.35 -4.49 -10.15
N GLY A 68 -10.34 -5.75 -10.50
CA GLY A 68 -10.97 -6.27 -11.71
C GLY A 68 -10.66 -7.76 -11.92
N THR A 69 -10.90 -8.27 -13.11
CA THR A 69 -10.41 -9.60 -13.49
C THR A 69 -8.87 -9.60 -13.54
N PRO A 70 -8.21 -10.76 -13.43
CA PRO A 70 -6.76 -10.84 -13.61
C PRO A 70 -6.27 -10.16 -14.89
N GLU A 71 -6.92 -10.37 -16.03
CA GLU A 71 -6.58 -9.73 -17.30
C GLU A 71 -6.62 -8.20 -17.22
N GLN A 72 -7.63 -7.64 -16.56
CA GLN A 72 -7.76 -6.19 -16.39
C GLN A 72 -6.68 -5.60 -15.49
N VAL A 73 -6.30 -6.32 -14.41
CA VAL A 73 -5.26 -5.87 -13.50
C VAL A 73 -3.90 -5.95 -14.19
N PHE A 74 -3.56 -7.09 -14.81
CA PHE A 74 -2.33 -7.25 -15.57
C PHE A 74 -2.20 -6.18 -16.66
N TYR A 75 -3.21 -5.99 -17.50
CA TYR A 75 -3.18 -4.96 -18.54
C TYR A 75 -2.86 -3.56 -18.01
N ARG A 76 -3.43 -3.18 -16.86
CA ARG A 76 -3.16 -1.85 -16.25
C ARG A 76 -1.74 -1.75 -15.72
N MET A 77 -1.22 -2.83 -15.14
CA MET A 77 0.17 -2.86 -14.66
C MET A 77 1.16 -2.87 -15.81
N ASP A 78 0.94 -3.71 -16.84
CA ASP A 78 1.74 -3.73 -18.07
C ASP A 78 1.74 -2.38 -18.78
N ALA A 79 0.60 -1.66 -18.75
CA ALA A 79 0.51 -0.32 -19.30
C ALA A 79 1.39 0.69 -18.54
N LEU A 80 1.50 0.57 -17.20
CA LEU A 80 2.42 1.40 -16.41
C LEU A 80 3.88 1.05 -16.70
N HIS A 81 4.24 -0.23 -16.72
CA HIS A 81 5.58 -0.69 -17.11
C HIS A 81 5.95 -0.17 -18.51
N ARG A 82 5.01 -0.24 -19.44
CA ARG A 82 5.25 0.24 -20.80
C ARG A 82 5.47 1.75 -20.86
N LEU A 83 4.79 2.53 -20.04
CA LEU A 83 5.02 3.98 -19.93
C LEU A 83 6.39 4.29 -19.33
N GLU A 84 6.84 3.54 -18.33
CA GLU A 84 8.20 3.65 -17.77
C GLU A 84 9.27 3.38 -18.84
N GLU A 85 9.10 2.31 -19.64
CA GLU A 85 9.98 2.00 -20.76
C GLU A 85 10.00 3.09 -21.85
N MET A 86 8.93 3.85 -21.99
CA MET A 86 8.83 5.00 -22.90
C MET A 86 9.45 6.28 -22.33
N GLY A 87 9.91 6.25 -21.06
CA GLY A 87 10.56 7.36 -20.39
C GLY A 87 9.63 8.24 -19.56
N VAL A 88 8.37 7.84 -19.35
CA VAL A 88 7.47 8.54 -18.43
C VAL A 88 7.82 8.12 -17.01
N TYR A 89 8.08 9.08 -16.14
CA TYR A 89 8.38 8.78 -14.74
C TYR A 89 7.10 8.39 -13.99
N VAL A 90 7.02 7.17 -13.46
CA VAL A 90 5.85 6.66 -12.74
C VAL A 90 6.14 6.57 -11.25
N MET A 91 5.41 7.30 -10.42
CA MET A 91 5.56 7.29 -8.96
C MET A 91 4.25 6.85 -8.27
N ASN A 92 4.21 5.77 -7.52
CA ASN A 92 5.25 4.75 -7.36
C ASN A 92 5.39 3.92 -8.65
N SER A 93 6.58 3.34 -8.87
CA SER A 93 6.84 2.50 -10.04
C SER A 93 5.90 1.30 -10.10
N ALA A 94 5.63 0.80 -11.30
CA ALA A 94 4.78 -0.39 -11.49
C ALA A 94 5.29 -1.58 -10.67
N ASP A 95 6.60 -1.87 -10.72
CA ASP A 95 7.25 -2.94 -9.95
C ASP A 95 7.04 -2.79 -8.43
N SER A 96 7.22 -1.59 -7.87
CA SER A 96 7.02 -1.35 -6.43
C SER A 96 5.56 -1.44 -6.01
N ILE A 97 4.62 -1.07 -6.88
CA ILE A 97 3.19 -1.26 -6.65
C ILE A 97 2.87 -2.75 -6.59
N GLU A 98 3.32 -3.55 -7.55
CA GLU A 98 3.12 -5.00 -7.60
C GLU A 98 3.66 -5.69 -6.34
N ARG A 99 4.90 -5.37 -5.95
CA ARG A 99 5.51 -5.89 -4.72
C ARG A 99 4.69 -5.56 -3.49
N SER A 100 4.16 -4.33 -3.38
CA SER A 100 3.47 -3.87 -2.18
C SER A 100 2.04 -4.39 -2.03
N VAL A 101 1.35 -4.76 -3.12
CA VAL A 101 -0.01 -5.28 -3.06
C VAL A 101 -0.07 -6.77 -2.75
N ASP A 102 1.01 -7.50 -3.02
CA ASP A 102 1.17 -8.91 -2.67
C ASP A 102 1.72 -9.05 -1.25
N LYS A 103 0.86 -9.42 -0.31
CA LYS A 103 1.23 -9.53 1.11
C LYS A 103 2.30 -10.58 1.38
N PHE A 104 2.28 -11.71 0.65
CA PHE A 104 3.29 -12.75 0.82
C PHE A 104 4.66 -12.26 0.33
N TYR A 105 4.70 -11.67 -0.87
CA TYR A 105 5.94 -11.18 -1.44
C TYR A 105 6.52 -10.00 -0.63
N THR A 106 5.65 -9.06 -0.20
CA THR A 106 6.03 -7.98 0.72
C THR A 106 6.68 -8.53 2.00
N SER A 107 6.04 -9.52 2.65
CA SER A 107 6.58 -10.11 3.89
C SER A 107 7.95 -10.76 3.68
N GLY A 108 8.14 -11.49 2.56
CA GLY A 108 9.44 -12.07 2.20
C GLY A 108 10.53 -11.03 2.00
N ILE A 109 10.25 -9.95 1.24
CA ILE A 109 11.20 -8.85 1.04
C ILE A 109 11.59 -8.18 2.36
N LEU A 110 10.62 -7.97 3.26
CA LEU A 110 10.88 -7.38 4.57
C LEU A 110 11.77 -8.28 5.44
N GLU A 111 11.52 -9.58 5.44
CA GLU A 111 12.34 -10.58 6.13
C GLU A 111 13.77 -10.60 5.57
N ASP A 112 13.94 -10.68 4.25
CA ASP A 112 15.24 -10.66 3.58
C ASP A 112 16.01 -9.36 3.88
N ALA A 113 15.30 -8.25 4.06
CA ALA A 113 15.88 -6.99 4.50
C ALA A 113 16.25 -6.99 6.00
N GLY A 114 15.99 -8.05 6.75
CA GLY A 114 16.24 -8.14 8.20
C GLY A 114 15.32 -7.23 9.02
N LEU A 115 14.10 -6.99 8.56
CA LEU A 115 13.04 -6.31 9.31
C LEU A 115 12.15 -7.36 9.99
N LYS A 116 11.70 -7.07 11.21
CA LYS A 116 10.70 -7.92 11.84
C LYS A 116 9.36 -7.74 11.13
N THR A 117 8.80 -8.85 10.66
CA THR A 117 7.42 -8.99 10.18
C THR A 117 6.79 -10.16 10.94
N PRO A 118 5.46 -10.16 11.18
CA PRO A 118 4.84 -11.28 11.88
C PRO A 118 5.06 -12.60 11.13
N LYS A 119 5.29 -13.70 11.84
CA LYS A 119 5.44 -15.02 11.22
C LYS A 119 4.24 -15.32 10.36
N THR A 120 4.50 -15.79 9.16
CA THR A 120 3.46 -15.98 8.14
C THR A 120 3.66 -17.31 7.44
N ILE A 121 2.56 -18.05 7.25
CA ILE A 121 2.53 -19.27 6.45
C ILE A 121 1.46 -19.11 5.39
N THR A 122 1.82 -19.41 4.15
CA THR A 122 0.93 -19.31 3.00
C THR A 122 0.87 -20.67 2.29
N THR A 123 -0.34 -21.16 2.02
CA THR A 123 -0.56 -22.44 1.32
C THR A 123 -1.85 -22.40 0.51
N GLU A 124 -2.01 -23.32 -0.44
CA GLU A 124 -3.25 -23.54 -1.18
C GLU A 124 -4.02 -24.79 -0.71
N ARG A 125 -3.47 -25.53 0.26
CA ARG A 125 -4.06 -26.78 0.74
C ARG A 125 -4.68 -26.62 2.11
N PHE A 126 -5.91 -27.14 2.24
CA PHE A 126 -6.67 -27.06 3.49
C PHE A 126 -5.96 -27.72 4.67
N GLU A 127 -5.41 -28.92 4.47
CA GLU A 127 -4.71 -29.68 5.51
C GLU A 127 -3.49 -28.92 6.02
N ASP A 128 -2.69 -28.36 5.09
CA ASP A 128 -1.50 -27.57 5.41
C ASP A 128 -1.90 -26.27 6.16
N ALA A 129 -3.05 -25.67 5.83
CA ALA A 129 -3.55 -24.50 6.54
C ALA A 129 -3.94 -24.81 8.00
N ILE A 130 -4.50 -25.99 8.27
CA ILE A 130 -4.79 -26.45 9.66
C ILE A 130 -3.50 -26.72 10.44
N GLU A 131 -2.47 -27.25 9.78
CA GLU A 131 -1.15 -27.45 10.40
C GLU A 131 -0.49 -26.09 10.68
N ALA A 132 -0.50 -25.16 9.71
CA ALA A 132 0.00 -23.81 9.86
C ALA A 132 -0.67 -23.03 11.00
N PHE A 133 -1.99 -23.19 11.19
CA PHE A 133 -2.70 -22.60 12.33
C PHE A 133 -2.12 -23.06 13.67
N ARG A 134 -1.80 -24.34 13.80
CA ARG A 134 -1.20 -24.89 15.03
C ARG A 134 0.25 -24.45 15.20
N GLU A 135 1.03 -24.49 14.12
CA GLU A 135 2.44 -24.06 14.10
C GLU A 135 2.60 -22.60 14.52
N LEU A 136 1.70 -21.71 14.09
CA LEU A 136 1.67 -20.30 14.47
C LEU A 136 1.07 -20.04 15.87
N GLY A 137 0.84 -21.08 16.68
CA GLY A 137 0.42 -20.96 18.07
C GLY A 137 -1.09 -20.81 18.26
N SER A 138 -1.92 -21.12 17.26
CA SER A 138 -3.39 -21.12 17.34
C SER A 138 -4.01 -19.74 17.66
N ASP A 139 -3.30 -18.65 17.39
CA ASP A 139 -3.81 -17.29 17.42
C ASP A 139 -3.29 -16.54 16.18
N VAL A 140 -4.08 -16.56 15.13
CA VAL A 140 -3.66 -16.08 13.81
C VAL A 140 -4.64 -15.07 13.24
N VAL A 141 -4.13 -14.23 12.35
CA VAL A 141 -4.94 -13.40 11.47
C VAL A 141 -4.93 -14.01 10.07
N VAL A 142 -6.07 -14.45 9.61
CA VAL A 142 -6.29 -14.90 8.23
C VAL A 142 -6.59 -13.68 7.38
N LYS A 143 -5.86 -13.49 6.30
CA LYS A 143 -5.98 -12.32 5.41
C LYS A 143 -6.21 -12.75 3.97
N PRO A 144 -6.98 -12.01 3.17
CA PRO A 144 -6.93 -12.19 1.73
C PRO A 144 -5.53 -11.77 1.22
N MET A 145 -5.02 -12.51 0.23
CA MET A 145 -3.73 -12.20 -0.41
C MET A 145 -3.69 -10.76 -0.95
N PHE A 146 -4.74 -10.41 -1.70
CA PHE A 146 -4.97 -9.07 -2.22
C PHE A 146 -6.15 -8.43 -1.49
N GLY A 147 -6.01 -7.18 -1.10
CA GLY A 147 -7.08 -6.45 -0.41
C GLY A 147 -6.54 -5.29 0.42
N SER A 148 -7.40 -4.38 0.78
CA SER A 148 -7.06 -3.16 1.54
C SER A 148 -8.12 -2.88 2.60
N LEU A 149 -7.86 -1.88 3.45
CA LEU A 149 -8.80 -1.37 4.46
C LEU A 149 -9.24 -2.40 5.52
N GLY A 150 -8.53 -3.52 5.64
CA GLY A 150 -8.86 -4.56 6.62
C GLY A 150 -10.09 -5.41 6.28
N PHE A 151 -10.64 -5.28 5.07
CA PHE A 151 -11.73 -6.14 4.62
C PHE A 151 -11.26 -7.58 4.46
N GLY A 152 -12.10 -8.53 4.93
CA GLY A 152 -11.81 -9.97 4.85
C GLY A 152 -10.81 -10.48 5.88
N MET A 153 -10.18 -9.63 6.71
CA MET A 153 -9.30 -10.11 7.77
C MET A 153 -10.10 -10.70 8.93
N THR A 154 -9.72 -11.88 9.38
CA THR A 154 -10.36 -12.58 10.49
C THR A 154 -9.29 -13.09 11.46
N ARG A 155 -9.38 -12.72 12.75
CA ARG A 155 -8.58 -13.35 13.80
C ARG A 155 -9.23 -14.64 14.22
N VAL A 156 -8.45 -15.71 14.30
CA VAL A 156 -8.90 -17.06 14.60
C VAL A 156 -8.05 -17.60 15.75
N THR A 157 -8.73 -17.99 16.85
CA THR A 157 -8.10 -18.50 18.07
C THR A 157 -8.63 -19.89 18.48
N ASP A 158 -9.51 -20.44 17.65
CA ASP A 158 -10.16 -21.72 17.92
C ASP A 158 -10.11 -22.61 16.67
N VAL A 159 -9.85 -23.91 16.85
CA VAL A 159 -9.65 -24.85 15.74
C VAL A 159 -10.93 -25.12 14.95
N ASP A 160 -12.10 -25.11 15.61
CA ASP A 160 -13.39 -25.31 14.90
C ASP A 160 -13.74 -24.10 14.05
N ILE A 161 -13.40 -22.90 14.54
CA ILE A 161 -13.53 -21.66 13.78
C ILE A 161 -12.54 -21.68 12.62
N ALA A 162 -11.27 -22.07 12.83
CA ALA A 162 -10.26 -22.22 11.79
C ALA A 162 -10.78 -23.14 10.67
N TYR A 163 -11.31 -24.30 11.03
CA TYR A 163 -11.88 -25.26 10.09
C TYR A 163 -12.96 -24.60 9.20
N ARG A 164 -13.89 -23.86 9.78
CA ARG A 164 -14.99 -23.21 9.04
C ARG A 164 -14.50 -22.09 8.14
N VAL A 165 -13.59 -21.27 8.62
CA VAL A 165 -12.99 -20.16 7.83
C VAL A 165 -12.21 -20.72 6.66
N PHE A 166 -11.42 -21.77 6.87
CA PHE A 166 -10.62 -22.37 5.81
C PHE A 166 -11.49 -23.10 4.79
N ARG A 167 -12.57 -23.80 5.21
CA ARG A 167 -13.53 -24.38 4.29
C ARG A 167 -14.24 -23.32 3.42
N ALA A 168 -14.52 -22.14 3.98
CA ALA A 168 -15.09 -21.04 3.20
C ALA A 168 -14.11 -20.51 2.14
N LEU A 169 -12.81 -20.45 2.46
CA LEU A 169 -11.77 -20.07 1.50
C LEU A 169 -11.58 -21.14 0.42
N GLU A 170 -11.67 -22.42 0.76
CA GLU A 170 -11.58 -23.53 -0.19
C GLU A 170 -12.66 -23.46 -1.27
N VAL A 171 -13.90 -23.12 -0.88
CA VAL A 171 -15.04 -23.00 -1.82
C VAL A 171 -14.78 -21.97 -2.93
N ILE A 172 -13.99 -20.95 -2.66
CA ILE A 172 -13.63 -19.89 -3.61
C ILE A 172 -12.24 -20.09 -4.24
N ASN A 173 -11.60 -21.24 -4.00
CA ASN A 173 -10.20 -21.51 -4.39
C ASN A 173 -9.25 -20.43 -3.91
N GLY A 174 -9.45 -19.94 -2.68
CA GLY A 174 -8.63 -18.90 -2.07
C GLY A 174 -7.31 -19.45 -1.53
N VAL A 175 -6.27 -18.62 -1.58
CA VAL A 175 -5.00 -18.90 -0.91
C VAL A 175 -5.16 -18.65 0.58
N TYR A 176 -4.65 -19.57 1.40
CA TYR A 176 -4.60 -19.40 2.85
C TYR A 176 -3.36 -18.61 3.22
N TYR A 177 -3.53 -17.36 3.62
CA TYR A 177 -2.48 -16.51 4.18
C TYR A 177 -2.76 -16.36 5.68
N LEU A 178 -1.98 -17.06 6.48
CA LEU A 178 -2.06 -17.06 7.93
C LEU A 178 -0.88 -16.30 8.51
N GLN A 179 -1.16 -15.37 9.39
CA GLN A 179 -0.13 -14.58 10.05
C GLN A 179 -0.33 -14.64 11.56
N GLU A 180 0.73 -14.82 12.35
CA GLU A 180 0.65 -14.78 13.81
C GLU A 180 0.03 -13.46 14.28
N PHE A 181 -0.76 -13.50 15.34
CA PHE A 181 -1.30 -12.29 15.93
C PHE A 181 -0.25 -11.63 16.83
N ILE A 182 0.09 -10.38 16.54
CA ILE A 182 0.96 -9.57 17.39
C ILE A 182 0.10 -8.83 18.42
N PRO A 183 0.23 -9.06 19.74
CA PRO A 183 -0.42 -8.25 20.76
C PRO A 183 0.07 -6.80 20.69
N HIS A 184 -0.85 -5.82 20.52
CA HIS A 184 -0.52 -4.44 20.17
C HIS A 184 -1.46 -3.39 20.77
N ARG A 185 -2.10 -3.69 21.91
CA ARG A 185 -3.01 -2.79 22.67
C ARG A 185 -4.10 -2.13 21.82
N ASN A 186 -4.55 -2.78 20.75
CA ASN A 186 -5.46 -2.18 19.78
C ASN A 186 -4.95 -0.85 19.20
N GLN A 187 -3.63 -0.75 19.05
CA GLN A 187 -2.95 0.40 18.46
C GLN A 187 -1.94 -0.07 17.42
N ASP A 188 -1.80 0.67 16.35
CA ASP A 188 -0.69 0.55 15.43
C ASP A 188 -0.17 1.93 15.02
N ILE A 189 0.98 1.97 14.38
CA ILE A 189 1.62 3.20 13.91
C ILE A 189 1.54 3.21 12.38
N ARG A 190 1.03 4.31 11.82
CA ARG A 190 1.16 4.64 10.40
C ARG A 190 2.25 5.68 10.24
N SER A 191 3.42 5.26 9.74
CA SER A 191 4.47 6.17 9.30
C SER A 191 4.30 6.51 7.82
N PHE A 192 4.46 7.77 7.46
CA PHE A 192 4.41 8.22 6.07
C PHE A 192 5.80 8.59 5.60
N VAL A 193 6.32 7.81 4.67
CA VAL A 193 7.66 7.99 4.10
C VAL A 193 7.55 8.65 2.74
N VAL A 194 8.42 9.61 2.44
CA VAL A 194 8.64 10.18 1.10
C VAL A 194 10.14 10.22 0.86
N GLY A 195 10.60 9.54 -0.16
CA GLY A 195 12.01 9.33 -0.43
C GLY A 195 12.70 8.61 0.74
N GLU A 196 13.64 9.27 1.38
CA GLU A 196 14.41 8.75 2.52
C GLU A 196 13.98 9.33 3.87
N ASN A 197 12.83 10.02 3.92
CA ASN A 197 12.40 10.72 5.12
C ASN A 197 11.03 10.26 5.59
N VAL A 198 10.87 10.04 6.88
CA VAL A 198 9.56 9.96 7.51
C VAL A 198 9.03 11.38 7.67
N VAL A 199 7.99 11.71 6.92
CA VAL A 199 7.38 13.05 6.88
C VAL A 199 6.52 13.30 8.10
N ALA A 200 5.76 12.29 8.51
CA ALA A 200 4.90 12.31 9.68
C ALA A 200 4.52 10.89 10.09
N SER A 201 4.11 10.73 11.35
CA SER A 201 3.55 9.47 11.86
C SER A 201 2.32 9.73 12.72
N MET A 202 1.42 8.76 12.79
CA MET A 202 0.28 8.76 13.69
C MET A 202 0.11 7.40 14.35
N ILE A 203 -0.40 7.40 15.57
CA ILE A 203 -0.94 6.21 16.21
C ILE A 203 -2.40 6.09 15.78
N ARG A 204 -2.80 4.92 15.27
CA ARG A 204 -4.19 4.56 15.05
C ARG A 204 -4.66 3.73 16.24
N SER A 205 -5.69 4.18 16.92
CA SER A 205 -6.22 3.51 18.11
C SER A 205 -7.69 3.16 17.92
N ALA A 206 -8.09 1.94 18.28
CA ALA A 206 -9.45 1.46 18.12
C ALA A 206 -9.94 0.69 19.36
N LYS A 207 -11.25 0.38 19.37
CA LYS A 207 -11.86 -0.46 20.43
C LYS A 207 -11.56 -1.95 20.25
N SER A 208 -11.07 -2.34 19.07
CA SER A 208 -10.73 -3.73 18.72
C SER A 208 -9.34 -3.80 18.11
N TRP A 209 -8.85 -5.00 17.88
CA TRP A 209 -7.55 -5.25 17.26
C TRP A 209 -7.40 -4.70 15.83
N LYS A 210 -8.51 -4.38 15.14
CA LYS A 210 -8.49 -3.70 13.84
C LYS A 210 -8.44 -2.20 14.08
N THR A 211 -7.35 -1.56 13.70
CA THR A 211 -7.02 -0.16 14.02
C THR A 211 -7.25 0.81 12.87
N ASN A 212 -7.66 0.32 11.70
CA ASN A 212 -7.86 1.12 10.50
C ASN A 212 -8.83 2.30 10.74
N ILE A 213 -8.46 3.49 10.29
CA ILE A 213 -9.29 4.71 10.38
C ILE A 213 -10.66 4.51 9.69
N ALA A 214 -10.68 3.86 8.52
CA ALA A 214 -11.93 3.54 7.82
C ALA A 214 -12.88 2.63 8.62
N GLY A 215 -12.34 1.87 9.58
CA GLY A 215 -13.11 1.04 10.53
C GLY A 215 -13.49 1.74 11.83
N GLY A 216 -13.28 3.05 11.94
CA GLY A 216 -13.60 3.87 13.12
C GLY A 216 -12.44 4.04 14.10
N GLY A 217 -11.20 3.73 13.70
CA GLY A 217 -10.00 4.05 14.48
C GLY A 217 -9.78 5.57 14.60
N ALA A 218 -9.25 6.02 15.73
CA ALA A 218 -8.87 7.41 15.96
C ALA A 218 -7.39 7.63 15.57
N ALA A 219 -7.12 8.77 14.93
CA ALA A 219 -5.75 9.23 14.67
C ALA A 219 -5.25 10.04 15.88
N LEU A 220 -4.09 9.68 16.40
CA LEU A 220 -3.42 10.39 17.48
C LEU A 220 -2.01 10.80 17.04
N PRO A 221 -1.46 11.91 17.54
CA PRO A 221 -0.07 12.29 17.29
C PRO A 221 0.89 11.16 17.70
N CYS A 222 1.93 10.94 16.89
CA CYS A 222 3.00 10.00 17.18
C CYS A 222 4.34 10.73 17.11
N GLU A 223 5.14 10.63 18.18
CA GLU A 223 6.51 11.12 18.16
C GLU A 223 7.39 10.22 17.30
N LEU A 224 8.27 10.85 16.54
CA LEU A 224 9.25 10.13 15.70
C LEU A 224 10.50 9.88 16.53
N ASP A 225 10.72 8.64 16.93
CA ASP A 225 12.00 8.19 17.48
C ASP A 225 12.89 7.57 16.39
N ASN A 226 14.18 7.49 16.66
CA ASN A 226 15.13 6.95 15.69
C ASN A 226 14.80 5.49 15.26
N PRO A 227 14.47 4.56 16.15
CA PRO A 227 14.11 3.20 15.75
C PRO A 227 12.90 3.14 14.80
N LEU A 228 11.87 3.94 15.06
CA LEU A 228 10.68 3.99 14.20
C LEU A 228 11.02 4.56 12.81
N VAL A 229 11.84 5.62 12.77
CA VAL A 229 12.31 6.22 11.51
C VAL A 229 13.13 5.22 10.71
N GLU A 230 14.10 4.55 11.34
CA GLU A 230 14.96 3.56 10.68
C GLU A 230 14.16 2.39 10.08
N VAL A 231 13.25 1.81 10.85
CA VAL A 231 12.37 0.72 10.40
C VAL A 231 11.51 1.17 9.22
N SER A 232 10.90 2.36 9.31
CA SER A 232 10.00 2.89 8.27
C SER A 232 10.73 3.15 6.95
N VAL A 233 11.88 3.81 7.00
CA VAL A 233 12.68 4.12 5.80
C VAL A 233 13.26 2.84 5.19
N LYS A 234 13.76 1.92 6.02
CA LYS A 234 14.31 0.64 5.57
C LYS A 234 13.25 -0.19 4.87
N ALA A 235 12.02 -0.24 5.40
CA ALA A 235 10.90 -0.94 4.79
C ALA A 235 10.51 -0.33 3.43
N SER A 236 10.39 1.00 3.35
CA SER A 236 10.10 1.70 2.08
C SER A 236 11.16 1.39 1.02
N LYS A 237 12.44 1.47 1.37
CA LYS A 237 13.57 1.17 0.47
C LYS A 237 13.57 -0.28 0.00
N ALA A 238 13.29 -1.23 0.87
CA ALA A 238 13.29 -2.65 0.54
C ALA A 238 12.27 -3.00 -0.55
N ILE A 239 11.07 -2.39 -0.49
CA ILE A 239 10.03 -2.58 -1.51
C ILE A 239 10.29 -1.72 -2.75
N GLY A 240 11.04 -0.62 -2.63
CA GLY A 240 11.30 0.33 -3.71
C GLY A 240 10.23 1.43 -3.83
N LEU A 241 9.50 1.73 -2.75
CA LEU A 241 8.45 2.75 -2.75
C LEU A 241 9.04 4.14 -2.50
N GLU A 242 8.66 5.10 -3.32
CA GLU A 242 9.09 6.48 -3.20
C GLU A 242 8.23 7.31 -2.25
N TYR A 243 6.95 6.97 -2.14
CA TYR A 243 6.09 7.46 -1.06
C TYR A 243 5.17 6.33 -0.60
N THR A 244 5.05 6.17 0.69
CA THR A 244 4.28 5.05 1.25
C THR A 244 3.77 5.33 2.65
N GLY A 245 2.69 4.67 3.02
CA GLY A 245 2.28 4.50 4.41
C GLY A 245 2.76 3.14 4.90
N VAL A 246 3.65 3.14 5.87
CA VAL A 246 4.16 1.93 6.53
C VAL A 246 3.34 1.65 7.77
N ASP A 247 2.72 0.48 7.84
CA ASP A 247 1.93 0.05 8.99
C ASP A 247 2.81 -0.80 9.91
N ILE A 248 2.97 -0.35 11.15
CA ILE A 248 3.89 -0.91 12.14
C ILE A 248 3.13 -1.20 13.42
N MET A 249 3.26 -2.42 13.93
CA MET A 249 2.79 -2.79 15.26
C MET A 249 3.97 -2.80 16.24
N GLN A 250 3.81 -2.18 17.40
CA GLN A 250 4.73 -2.37 18.52
C GLN A 250 4.19 -3.49 19.40
N SER A 251 4.95 -4.57 19.49
CA SER A 251 4.56 -5.76 20.26
C SER A 251 4.60 -5.49 21.77
N GLU A 252 3.53 -5.87 22.47
CA GLU A 252 3.49 -5.85 23.94
C GLU A 252 4.40 -6.93 24.57
N THR A 253 4.73 -7.97 23.80
CA THR A 253 5.49 -9.10 24.31
C THR A 253 6.98 -8.82 24.39
N ASP A 254 7.57 -8.20 23.35
CA ASP A 254 9.02 -7.96 23.25
C ASP A 254 9.36 -6.48 23.02
N GLY A 255 8.36 -5.60 22.91
CA GLY A 255 8.56 -4.17 22.66
C GLY A 255 9.04 -3.83 21.25
N CYS A 256 9.24 -4.81 20.39
CA CYS A 256 9.78 -4.61 19.05
C CYS A 256 8.74 -4.07 18.07
N PHE A 257 9.23 -3.40 17.03
CA PHE A 257 8.44 -2.98 15.89
C PHE A 257 8.34 -4.11 14.86
N TYR A 258 7.12 -4.43 14.45
CA TYR A 258 6.80 -5.37 13.38
C TYR A 258 6.17 -4.61 12.22
N VAL A 259 6.80 -4.66 11.04
CA VAL A 259 6.23 -4.10 9.82
C VAL A 259 5.18 -5.07 9.29
N VAL A 260 3.95 -4.59 9.15
CA VAL A 260 2.79 -5.42 8.80
C VAL A 260 2.36 -5.25 7.36
N GLU A 261 2.45 -4.02 6.84
CA GLU A 261 1.99 -3.68 5.50
C GLU A 261 2.67 -2.38 5.02
N LEU A 262 2.90 -2.29 3.71
CA LEU A 262 3.24 -1.04 3.04
C LEU A 262 2.18 -0.73 1.98
N ASN A 263 1.74 0.51 1.95
CA ASN A 263 0.73 0.96 1.01
C ASN A 263 1.37 1.84 -0.08
N SER A 264 1.37 1.38 -1.33
CA SER A 264 1.90 2.13 -2.49
C SER A 264 1.04 3.31 -2.92
N THR A 265 -0.23 3.32 -2.52
CA THR A 265 -1.17 4.43 -2.77
C THR A 265 -1.82 4.89 -1.46
N PRO A 266 -1.01 5.33 -0.47
CA PRO A 266 -1.50 5.57 0.88
C PRO A 266 -2.50 6.72 0.93
N GLY A 267 -3.54 6.57 1.75
CA GLY A 267 -4.34 7.69 2.22
C GLY A 267 -3.61 8.40 3.38
N TRP A 268 -3.72 9.73 3.45
CA TRP A 268 -3.08 10.53 4.51
C TRP A 268 -4.02 11.56 5.15
N GLU A 269 -5.32 11.51 4.91
CA GLU A 269 -6.28 12.43 5.50
C GLU A 269 -6.25 12.40 7.04
N GLY A 270 -6.28 11.20 7.63
CA GLY A 270 -6.14 11.03 9.08
C GLY A 270 -4.80 11.54 9.61
N LEU A 271 -3.70 11.30 8.88
CA LEU A 271 -2.38 11.79 9.26
C LEU A 271 -2.30 13.32 9.16
N GLN A 272 -2.91 13.91 8.12
CA GLN A 272 -2.96 15.36 7.94
C GLN A 272 -3.71 16.06 9.10
N SER A 273 -4.64 15.38 9.77
CA SER A 273 -5.36 15.95 10.90
C SER A 273 -4.51 16.10 12.18
N VAL A 274 -3.37 15.39 12.25
CA VAL A 274 -2.48 15.37 13.42
C VAL A 274 -1.08 15.95 13.13
N THR A 275 -0.87 16.53 11.93
CA THR A 275 0.38 17.21 11.56
C THR A 275 0.10 18.56 10.90
N ASN A 276 1.01 19.53 11.11
CA ASN A 276 0.99 20.84 10.45
C ASN A 276 1.72 20.83 9.10
N ILE A 277 2.36 19.72 8.73
CA ILE A 277 3.08 19.58 7.47
C ILE A 277 2.07 19.30 6.35
N GLU A 278 2.14 20.05 5.25
CA GLU A 278 1.33 19.77 4.06
C GLU A 278 1.97 18.60 3.28
N ILE A 279 1.47 17.38 3.50
CA ILE A 279 2.05 16.15 2.97
C ILE A 279 2.07 16.15 1.44
N SER A 280 1.03 16.70 0.79
CA SER A 280 0.99 16.77 -0.66
C SER A 280 2.09 17.66 -1.27
N ASP A 281 2.52 18.71 -0.54
CA ASP A 281 3.62 19.56 -1.00
C ASP A 281 4.94 18.76 -1.03
N ILE A 282 5.20 17.92 -0.04
CA ILE A 282 6.41 17.08 0.02
C ILE A 282 6.41 15.98 -1.05
N ILE A 283 5.26 15.34 -1.30
CA ILE A 283 5.12 14.34 -2.37
C ILE A 283 5.44 14.98 -3.73
N VAL A 284 4.88 16.16 -3.98
CA VAL A 284 5.09 16.88 -5.25
C VAL A 284 6.52 17.38 -5.38
N ASP A 285 7.13 17.91 -4.31
CA ASP A 285 8.54 18.34 -4.33
C ASP A 285 9.48 17.19 -4.60
N HIS A 286 9.24 16.02 -4.00
CA HIS A 286 9.99 14.81 -4.27
C HIS A 286 9.89 14.40 -5.75
N LEU A 287 8.67 14.31 -6.30
CA LEU A 287 8.46 14.00 -7.71
C LEU A 287 9.23 14.97 -8.63
N LEU A 288 9.07 16.27 -8.39
CA LEU A 288 9.70 17.29 -9.23
C LEU A 288 11.23 17.28 -9.15
N ALA A 289 11.80 16.83 -8.02
CA ALA A 289 13.24 16.64 -7.90
C ALA A 289 13.76 15.44 -8.70
N LYS A 290 12.93 14.43 -8.95
CA LYS A 290 13.28 13.23 -9.72
C LYS A 290 13.23 13.42 -11.24
N ILE A 291 12.39 14.32 -11.73
CA ILE A 291 12.16 14.53 -13.17
C ILE A 291 12.84 15.79 -13.74
N ARG A 292 13.60 16.52 -12.93
CA ARG A 292 14.47 17.63 -13.33
C ARG A 292 15.84 17.11 -13.71
#